data_5d560e55aa586af8c4ccacbfce7808d0
#
_entry.id   5d560e55aa586af8c4ccacbfce7808d0
#
_cell.length_a   1.000
_cell.length_b   1.000
_cell.length_c   1.000
_cell.angle_alpha   90.00
_cell.angle_beta   90.00
_cell.angle_gamma   90.00
#
_symmetry.space_group_name_H-M   'P 1'
#
loop_
_entity.id
_entity.type
_entity.pdbx_description
1 polymer ?
#
loop_
_entity_poly.entity_id
_entity_poly.type
_entity_poly.pdbx_seq_one_letter_code
_entity_poly.pdbx_strand_id
1 'polypeptide(L)'
;MSQYIFTMDKVGKVVPPKKHILKDISLSFFPGAKIGVLGLNGSGKSTLLRIMAGVDKDYLGEARPQPGTNIGYLPQEPELDPSKNVREIVEEALSEILSAQQRLDEVYAAYAEEDADFDKLAAEQAKLEAII
;
A
#
# COMPACT_ATOMS: atom_id res chain seq x y z
N MET A 1 -7.90 19.82 -11.64
CA MET A 1 -7.62 18.61 -12.46
C MET A 1 -7.97 17.40 -11.63
N SER A 2 -8.84 16.52 -12.15
CA SER A 2 -9.17 15.28 -11.44
C SER A 2 -7.92 14.40 -11.37
N GLN A 3 -7.44 14.16 -10.16
CA GLN A 3 -6.22 13.39 -9.95
C GLN A 3 -6.62 11.94 -9.69
N TYR A 4 -6.31 11.05 -10.62
CA TYR A 4 -6.55 9.62 -10.45
C TYR A 4 -5.60 9.05 -9.41
N ILE A 5 -6.12 8.20 -8.51
CA ILE A 5 -5.30 7.53 -7.50
C ILE A 5 -4.55 6.33 -8.08
N PHE A 6 -5.09 5.72 -9.13
CA PHE A 6 -4.48 4.61 -9.85
C PHE A 6 -4.85 4.66 -11.32
N THR A 7 -3.90 4.37 -12.20
CA THR A 7 -4.12 4.35 -13.65
C THR A 7 -3.51 3.10 -14.25
N MET A 8 -4.27 2.44 -15.11
CA MET A 8 -3.82 1.35 -15.98
C MET A 8 -3.97 1.76 -17.43
N ASP A 9 -2.96 1.49 -18.24
CA ASP A 9 -3.00 1.71 -19.69
C ASP A 9 -2.53 0.46 -20.43
N LYS A 10 -3.42 -0.10 -21.24
CA LYS A 10 -3.21 -1.30 -22.07
C LYS A 10 -2.60 -2.48 -21.31
N VAL A 11 -3.00 -2.65 -20.05
CA VAL A 11 -2.51 -3.76 -19.24
C VAL A 11 -2.99 -5.09 -19.82
N GLY A 12 -2.03 -5.97 -20.02
CA GLY A 12 -2.25 -7.33 -20.52
C GLY A 12 -1.41 -8.35 -19.77
N LYS A 13 -1.92 -9.56 -19.66
CA LYS A 13 -1.19 -10.69 -19.08
C LYS A 13 -1.31 -11.90 -19.98
N VAL A 14 -0.17 -12.43 -20.37
CA VAL A 14 -0.07 -13.65 -21.19
C VAL A 14 0.71 -14.69 -20.38
N VAL A 15 0.17 -15.88 -20.30
CA VAL A 15 0.85 -17.04 -19.68
C VAL A 15 1.12 -18.12 -20.71
N PRO A 16 2.20 -18.90 -20.55
CA PRO A 16 2.50 -20.00 -21.45
C PRO A 16 1.31 -20.98 -21.59
N PRO A 17 1.05 -21.55 -22.80
CA PRO A 17 1.76 -21.38 -24.07
C PRO A 17 1.28 -20.26 -25.00
N LYS A 18 0.72 -19.19 -24.57
CA LYS A 18 0.16 -17.97 -25.22
C LYS A 18 -1.30 -17.71 -24.83
N LYS A 19 -1.69 -18.08 -23.63
CA LYS A 19 -3.03 -17.81 -23.11
C LYS A 19 -3.10 -16.39 -22.57
N HIS A 20 -3.96 -15.55 -23.18
CA HIS A 20 -4.27 -14.24 -22.64
C HIS A 20 -5.18 -14.38 -21.40
N ILE A 21 -4.72 -13.91 -20.27
CA ILE A 21 -5.51 -13.81 -19.01
C ILE A 21 -6.18 -12.43 -18.96
N LEU A 22 -5.43 -11.38 -19.31
CA LEU A 22 -5.91 -10.00 -19.42
C LEU A 22 -5.48 -9.44 -20.78
N LYS A 23 -6.33 -8.61 -21.39
CA LYS A 23 -6.04 -7.98 -22.69
C LYS A 23 -6.52 -6.54 -22.70
N ASP A 24 -5.60 -5.63 -22.98
CA ASP A 24 -5.84 -4.20 -23.23
C ASP A 24 -6.71 -3.52 -22.16
N ILE A 25 -6.43 -3.76 -20.88
CA ILE A 25 -7.15 -3.15 -19.78
C ILE A 25 -6.65 -1.72 -19.57
N SER A 26 -7.50 -0.75 -19.84
CA SER A 26 -7.24 0.67 -19.58
C SER A 26 -8.30 1.23 -18.66
N LEU A 27 -7.93 1.56 -17.43
CA LEU A 27 -8.82 2.02 -16.38
C LEU A 27 -8.14 3.09 -15.54
N SER A 28 -8.92 4.06 -15.08
CA SER A 28 -8.47 5.10 -14.17
C SER A 28 -9.43 5.19 -12.99
N PHE A 29 -8.89 5.25 -11.79
CA PHE A 29 -9.64 5.19 -10.54
C PHE A 29 -9.56 6.52 -9.81
N PHE A 30 -10.71 7.03 -9.36
CA PHE A 30 -10.79 8.22 -8.52
C PHE A 30 -10.53 7.88 -7.05
N PRO A 31 -10.00 8.84 -6.28
CA PRO A 31 -9.92 8.72 -4.83
C PRO A 31 -11.29 8.45 -4.20
N GLY A 32 -11.34 7.58 -3.18
CA GLY A 32 -12.56 7.25 -2.44
C GLY A 32 -13.54 6.33 -3.16
N ALA A 33 -13.28 5.93 -4.41
CA ALA A 33 -14.15 5.01 -5.14
C ALA A 33 -14.10 3.60 -4.53
N LYS A 34 -15.28 3.00 -4.33
CA LYS A 34 -15.43 1.58 -3.97
C LYS A 34 -15.82 0.80 -5.22
N ILE A 35 -14.98 -0.12 -5.65
CA ILE A 35 -15.11 -0.79 -6.94
C ILE A 35 -15.17 -2.29 -6.74
N GLY A 36 -16.23 -2.93 -7.27
CA GLY A 36 -16.37 -4.37 -7.32
C GLY A 36 -15.82 -4.93 -8.64
N VAL A 37 -15.04 -6.00 -8.55
CA VAL A 37 -14.56 -6.76 -9.71
C VAL A 37 -15.30 -8.08 -9.77
N LEU A 38 -16.13 -8.24 -10.80
CA LEU A 38 -17.01 -9.41 -10.96
C LEU A 38 -16.57 -10.24 -12.16
N GLY A 39 -16.78 -11.54 -12.08
CA GLY A 39 -16.49 -12.48 -13.18
C GLY A 39 -16.46 -13.92 -12.68
N LEU A 40 -16.53 -14.85 -13.63
CA LEU A 40 -16.39 -16.28 -13.34
C LEU A 40 -14.98 -16.63 -12.86
N ASN A 41 -14.84 -17.80 -12.20
CA ASN A 41 -13.52 -18.30 -11.85
C ASN A 41 -12.65 -18.50 -13.09
N GLY A 42 -11.39 -18.08 -13.01
CA GLY A 42 -10.47 -18.11 -14.16
C GLY A 42 -10.60 -16.93 -15.13
N SER A 43 -11.45 -15.93 -14.84
CA SER A 43 -11.60 -14.72 -15.65
C SER A 43 -10.47 -13.69 -15.50
N GLY A 44 -9.52 -13.92 -14.61
CA GLY A 44 -8.37 -13.03 -14.40
C GLY A 44 -8.52 -11.98 -13.29
N LYS A 45 -9.58 -12.04 -12.46
CA LYS A 45 -9.80 -11.09 -11.35
C LYS A 45 -8.60 -11.02 -10.39
N SER A 46 -8.15 -12.16 -9.91
CA SER A 46 -7.01 -12.25 -8.98
C SER A 46 -5.72 -11.75 -9.63
N THR A 47 -5.51 -12.04 -10.91
CA THR A 47 -4.36 -11.56 -11.68
C THR A 47 -4.38 -10.04 -11.78
N LEU A 48 -5.54 -9.45 -12.08
CA LEU A 48 -5.70 -8.00 -12.13
C LEU A 48 -5.37 -7.34 -10.79
N LEU A 49 -5.91 -7.88 -9.68
CA LEU A 49 -5.65 -7.35 -8.35
C LEU A 49 -4.18 -7.48 -7.93
N ARG A 50 -3.50 -8.58 -8.29
CA ARG A 50 -2.07 -8.77 -8.03
C ARG A 50 -1.20 -7.80 -8.82
N ILE A 51 -1.57 -7.45 -10.04
CA ILE A 51 -0.89 -6.43 -10.82
C ILE A 51 -1.10 -5.05 -10.17
N MET A 52 -2.33 -4.71 -9.78
CA MET A 52 -2.64 -3.46 -9.10
C MET A 52 -1.90 -3.32 -7.76
N ALA A 53 -1.75 -4.42 -7.03
CA ALA A 53 -1.01 -4.47 -5.77
C ALA A 53 0.52 -4.42 -5.95
N GLY A 54 1.03 -4.50 -7.19
CA GLY A 54 2.47 -4.56 -7.46
C GLY A 54 3.12 -5.91 -7.12
N VAL A 55 2.32 -6.93 -6.81
CA VAL A 55 2.79 -8.30 -6.51
C VAL A 55 3.21 -9.02 -7.79
N ASP A 56 2.42 -8.87 -8.87
CA ASP A 56 2.77 -9.38 -10.21
C ASP A 56 3.30 -8.22 -11.06
N LYS A 57 4.56 -8.32 -11.45
CA LYS A 57 5.25 -7.32 -12.28
C LYS A 57 5.48 -7.77 -13.72
N ASP A 58 5.12 -9.01 -14.03
CA ASP A 58 5.24 -9.59 -15.36
C ASP A 58 3.92 -9.41 -16.14
N TYR A 59 3.73 -8.21 -16.71
CA TYR A 59 2.57 -7.84 -17.51
C TYR A 59 2.96 -6.85 -18.62
N LEU A 60 2.09 -6.70 -19.61
CA LEU A 60 2.21 -5.73 -20.68
C LEU A 60 1.47 -4.44 -20.31
N GLY A 61 1.88 -3.31 -20.87
CA GLY A 61 1.28 -2.01 -20.59
C GLY A 61 1.81 -1.38 -19.31
N GLU A 62 1.04 -0.45 -18.75
CA GLU A 62 1.41 0.28 -17.56
C GLU A 62 0.31 0.18 -16.49
N ALA A 63 0.73 -0.04 -15.25
CA ALA A 63 -0.12 0.03 -14.07
C ALA A 63 0.62 0.82 -12.99
N ARG A 64 0.10 2.01 -12.66
CA ARG A 64 0.79 2.94 -11.78
C ARG A 64 -0.14 3.57 -10.75
N PRO A 65 0.20 3.50 -9.47
CA PRO A 65 -0.43 4.32 -8.45
C PRO A 65 0.03 5.78 -8.57
N GLN A 66 -0.76 6.68 -7.99
CA GLN A 66 -0.30 8.04 -7.75
C GLN A 66 0.90 8.02 -6.79
N PRO A 67 1.93 8.84 -7.02
CA PRO A 67 3.05 8.94 -6.08
C PRO A 67 2.59 9.21 -4.65
N GLY A 68 3.17 8.49 -3.69
CA GLY A 68 2.80 8.59 -2.27
C GLY A 68 1.57 7.77 -1.86
N THR A 69 0.94 7.03 -2.78
CA THR A 69 -0.17 6.13 -2.44
C THR A 69 0.35 4.86 -1.75
N ASN A 70 -0.15 4.58 -0.56
CA ASN A 70 0.09 3.32 0.12
C ASN A 70 -0.95 2.28 -0.34
N ILE A 71 -0.49 1.11 -0.78
CA ILE A 71 -1.34 0.04 -1.31
C ILE A 71 -1.31 -1.15 -0.37
N GLY A 72 -2.47 -1.49 0.21
CA GLY A 72 -2.67 -2.75 0.92
C GLY A 72 -3.26 -3.81 -0.01
N TYR A 73 -2.80 -5.04 0.13
CA TYR A 73 -3.31 -6.20 -0.60
C TYR A 73 -3.69 -7.32 0.37
N LEU A 74 -4.96 -7.71 0.36
CA LEU A 74 -5.44 -8.87 1.10
C LEU A 74 -5.66 -10.02 0.12
N PRO A 75 -4.80 -11.05 0.11
CA PRO A 75 -4.98 -12.22 -0.72
C PRO A 75 -6.15 -13.07 -0.23
N GLN A 76 -6.68 -13.95 -1.10
CA GLN A 76 -7.78 -14.85 -0.77
C GLN A 76 -7.41 -15.82 0.37
N GLU A 77 -6.15 -16.28 0.37
CA GLU A 77 -5.57 -17.11 1.43
C GLU A 77 -4.30 -16.40 1.93
N PRO A 78 -4.42 -15.57 3.00
CA PRO A 78 -3.26 -14.88 3.57
C PRO A 78 -2.31 -15.91 4.20
N GLU A 79 -1.02 -15.80 3.87
CA GLU A 79 0.03 -16.53 4.56
C GLU A 79 0.36 -15.79 5.87
N LEU A 80 0.02 -16.42 6.99
CA LEU A 80 0.34 -15.92 8.32
C LEU A 80 1.52 -16.71 8.87
N ASP A 81 2.40 -16.02 9.61
CA ASP A 81 3.52 -16.65 10.30
C ASP A 81 3.00 -17.47 11.49
N PRO A 82 3.09 -18.82 11.44
CA PRO A 82 2.56 -19.68 12.49
C PRO A 82 3.34 -19.58 13.81
N SER A 83 4.50 -18.96 13.81
CA SER A 83 5.31 -18.72 15.01
C SER A 83 4.84 -17.51 15.82
N LYS A 84 3.99 -16.65 15.23
CA LYS A 84 3.47 -15.43 15.85
C LYS A 84 2.05 -15.62 16.35
N ASN A 85 1.73 -14.98 17.47
CA ASN A 85 0.36 -14.90 17.93
C ASN A 85 -0.40 -13.76 17.20
N VAL A 86 -1.73 -13.72 17.39
CA VAL A 86 -2.59 -12.74 16.70
C VAL A 86 -2.18 -11.30 17.00
N ARG A 87 -1.79 -11.02 18.24
CA ARG A 87 -1.38 -9.67 18.65
C ARG A 87 -0.10 -9.23 17.95
N GLU A 88 0.90 -10.11 17.88
CA GLU A 88 2.18 -9.84 17.22
C GLU A 88 1.99 -9.56 15.70
N ILE A 89 1.10 -10.30 15.04
CA ILE A 89 0.80 -10.07 13.62
C ILE A 89 0.13 -8.71 13.41
N VAL A 90 -0.79 -8.31 14.29
CA VAL A 90 -1.46 -7.01 14.22
C VAL A 90 -0.49 -5.88 14.53
N GLU A 91 0.33 -6.02 15.56
CA GLU A 91 1.35 -5.03 15.94
C GLU A 91 2.41 -4.84 14.84
N GLU A 92 2.77 -5.91 14.11
CA GLU A 92 3.67 -5.82 12.96
C GLU A 92 3.08 -4.98 11.82
N ALA A 93 1.77 -5.14 11.54
CA ALA A 93 1.08 -4.32 10.55
C ALA A 93 1.00 -2.83 10.96
N LEU A 94 1.07 -2.55 12.25
CA LEU A 94 1.05 -1.21 12.83
C LEU A 94 2.45 -0.70 13.23
N SER A 95 3.50 -1.42 12.87
CA SER A 95 4.87 -1.16 13.34
C SER A 95 5.36 0.26 13.04
N GLU A 96 4.99 0.83 11.91
CA GLU A 96 5.34 2.20 11.54
C GLU A 96 4.70 3.21 12.49
N ILE A 97 3.41 3.06 12.80
CA ILE A 97 2.66 3.92 13.72
C ILE A 97 3.20 3.77 15.14
N LEU A 98 3.43 2.54 15.60
CA LEU A 98 3.96 2.27 16.95
C LEU A 98 5.36 2.84 17.12
N SER A 99 6.22 2.73 16.12
CA SER A 99 7.55 3.32 16.12
C SER A 99 7.50 4.85 16.14
N ALA A 100 6.57 5.44 15.37
CA ALA A 100 6.36 6.88 15.35
C ALA A 100 5.85 7.39 16.70
N GLN A 101 4.94 6.67 17.36
CA GLN A 101 4.47 7.00 18.70
C GLN A 101 5.59 6.96 19.75
N GLN A 102 6.36 5.88 19.76
CA GLN A 102 7.50 5.76 20.68
C GLN A 102 8.51 6.90 20.46
N ARG A 103 8.83 7.22 19.23
CA ARG A 103 9.74 8.32 18.90
C ARG A 103 9.16 9.68 19.28
N LEU A 104 7.85 9.86 19.17
CA LEU A 104 7.18 11.09 19.59
C LEU A 104 7.27 11.29 21.11
N ASP A 105 7.14 10.22 21.90
CA ASP A 105 7.33 10.28 23.35
C ASP A 105 8.77 10.69 23.72
N GLU A 106 9.78 10.20 22.99
CA GLU A 106 11.18 10.61 23.16
C GLU A 106 11.37 12.10 22.82
N VAL A 107 10.74 12.58 21.74
CA VAL A 107 10.77 14.01 21.35
C VAL A 107 10.15 14.87 22.46
N TYR A 108 9.02 14.46 23.02
CA TYR A 108 8.40 15.18 24.14
C TYR A 108 9.30 15.22 25.39
N ALA A 109 9.99 14.12 25.68
CA ALA A 109 10.97 14.10 26.79
C ALA A 109 12.15 15.04 26.53
N ALA A 110 12.64 15.10 25.28
CA ALA A 110 13.75 15.96 24.87
C ALA A 110 13.44 17.46 24.98
N TYR A 111 12.18 17.89 24.90
CA TYR A 111 11.81 19.28 25.16
C TYR A 111 12.11 19.75 26.59
N ALA A 112 12.26 18.84 27.53
CA ALA A 112 12.57 19.16 28.94
C ALA A 112 14.08 19.29 29.22
N GLU A 113 14.94 19.03 28.23
CA GLU A 113 16.39 19.14 28.37
C GLU A 113 16.84 20.61 28.28
N GLU A 114 17.87 20.98 29.07
CA GLU A 114 18.34 22.39 29.15
C GLU A 114 18.95 22.91 27.83
N ASP A 115 19.48 22.02 26.99
CA ASP A 115 20.11 22.30 25.70
C ASP A 115 19.25 21.90 24.50
N ALA A 116 17.93 21.80 24.68
CA ALA A 116 17.00 21.38 23.66
C ALA A 116 16.99 22.32 22.44
N ASP A 117 17.17 21.74 21.24
CA ASP A 117 16.98 22.43 19.95
C ASP A 117 15.48 22.39 19.59
N PHE A 118 14.74 23.40 20.02
CA PHE A 118 13.29 23.49 19.85
C PHE A 118 12.85 23.46 18.38
N ASP A 119 13.61 24.08 17.47
CA ASP A 119 13.24 24.11 16.04
C ASP A 119 13.36 22.71 15.41
N LYS A 120 14.43 22.00 15.77
CA LYS A 120 14.65 20.64 15.29
C LYS A 120 13.61 19.67 15.86
N LEU A 121 13.32 19.75 17.16
CA LEU A 121 12.31 18.93 17.82
C LEU A 121 10.91 19.18 17.26
N ALA A 122 10.53 20.45 17.01
CA ALA A 122 9.25 20.78 16.40
C ALA A 122 9.11 20.25 14.97
N ALA A 123 10.18 20.30 14.18
CA ALA A 123 10.18 19.75 12.83
C ALA A 123 10.07 18.21 12.84
N GLU A 124 10.69 17.54 13.80
CA GLU A 124 10.59 16.09 13.98
C GLU A 124 9.20 15.70 14.47
N GLN A 125 8.66 16.40 15.47
CA GLN A 125 7.30 16.21 15.98
C GLN A 125 6.27 16.27 14.85
N ALA A 126 6.31 17.31 14.03
CA ALA A 126 5.36 17.49 12.92
C ALA A 126 5.41 16.33 11.90
N LYS A 127 6.58 15.74 11.67
CA LYS A 127 6.73 14.57 10.80
C LYS A 127 6.12 13.31 11.42
N LEU A 128 6.33 13.10 12.71
CA LEU A 128 5.84 11.92 13.42
C LEU A 128 4.32 11.98 13.58
N GLU A 129 3.76 13.14 13.91
CA GLU A 129 2.31 13.36 13.99
C GLU A 129 1.59 13.15 12.64
N ALA A 130 2.28 13.34 11.51
CA ALA A 130 1.73 13.08 10.18
C ALA A 130 1.68 11.57 9.82
N ILE A 131 2.38 10.71 10.58
CA ILE A 131 2.38 9.26 10.40
C ILE A 131 1.27 8.61 11.25
N ILE A 132 0.97 9.18 12.40
CA ILE A 132 -0.01 8.70 13.37
C ILE A 132 -1.42 9.16 13.01
#